data_9e866be24b961a2921117d91d878769a
#
_entry.id   9e866be24b961a2921117d91d878769a
#
_cell.length_a   1.000
_cell.length_b   1.000
_cell.length_c   1.000
_cell.angle_alpha   90.00
_cell.angle_beta   90.00
_cell.angle_gamma   90.00
#
_symmetry.space_group_name_H-M   'P 1'
#
loop_
_entity.id
_entity.type
_entity.pdbx_description
1 polymer ?
#
loop_
_entity_poly.entity_id
_entity_poly.type
_entity_poly.pdbx_seq_one_letter_code
_entity_poly.pdbx_strand_id
1 'polypeptide(L)'
;MGKRIAIIGGGNLGTAIAEGLLKSKFSKAAEIIITKRNISTLKSLKEKGIEITDNNNDAVKKSNVIILAVKPFQVEEVLNGIKKDLNTEKILISVVTGGLINEMEEIVKKNMAYFRAMPNTAIAIQQSMTCICSKDADPATIKYVNDLFSTVGKVVTIDEKLMEAATILAACGTAYAMRYIRANIQGGIEIGFDASTASLIAAQTVKGAAELLLQKGSHPEQEIDKVTTPKGCTIAGLNEMEHQGFSSSLIRGIVASYKKIAKD
;
A
#
# COMPACT_ATOMS: atom_id res chain seq x y z
N MET A 1 17.05 21.19 4.05
CA MET A 1 17.61 19.80 4.01
C MET A 1 16.44 18.84 4.05
N GLY A 2 16.41 17.82 3.19
CA GLY A 2 15.40 16.77 3.24
C GLY A 2 15.48 15.98 4.55
N LYS A 3 14.34 15.47 5.04
CA LYS A 3 14.34 14.59 6.23
C LYS A 3 14.91 13.23 5.85
N ARG A 4 15.82 12.68 6.66
CA ARG A 4 16.28 11.29 6.50
C ARG A 4 15.21 10.31 6.93
N ILE A 5 15.04 9.24 6.16
CA ILE A 5 13.99 8.24 6.34
C ILE A 5 14.64 6.89 6.63
N ALA A 6 14.30 6.30 7.77
CA ALA A 6 14.64 4.91 8.10
C ALA A 6 13.44 4.01 7.81
N ILE A 7 13.63 2.99 6.99
CA ILE A 7 12.65 1.93 6.75
C ILE A 7 13.08 0.69 7.53
N ILE A 8 12.38 0.41 8.62
CA ILE A 8 12.66 -0.72 9.47
C ILE A 8 11.91 -1.94 8.94
N GLY A 9 12.65 -2.80 8.22
CA GLY A 9 12.10 -3.99 7.58
C GLY A 9 12.17 -3.97 6.05
N GLY A 10 13.26 -4.49 5.49
CA GLY A 10 13.49 -4.66 4.04
C GLY A 10 12.79 -5.88 3.44
N GLY A 11 11.49 -6.07 3.77
CA GLY A 11 10.62 -7.03 3.10
C GLY A 11 10.05 -6.46 1.79
N ASN A 12 9.05 -7.14 1.19
CA ASN A 12 8.45 -6.71 -0.08
C ASN A 12 7.92 -5.27 -0.02
N LEU A 13 7.17 -4.92 1.05
CA LEU A 13 6.60 -3.58 1.18
C LEU A 13 7.68 -2.53 1.47
N GLY A 14 8.61 -2.80 2.41
CA GLY A 14 9.68 -1.84 2.74
C GLY A 14 10.59 -1.55 1.55
N THR A 15 10.91 -2.57 0.74
CA THR A 15 11.68 -2.42 -0.51
C THR A 15 10.91 -1.59 -1.53
N ALA A 16 9.60 -1.86 -1.70
CA ALA A 16 8.75 -1.13 -2.61
C ALA A 16 8.61 0.35 -2.20
N ILE A 17 8.53 0.66 -0.90
CA ILE A 17 8.55 2.04 -0.38
C ILE A 17 9.89 2.72 -0.73
N ALA A 18 11.03 2.07 -0.45
CA ALA A 18 12.34 2.63 -0.76
C ALA A 18 12.50 2.94 -2.27
N GLU A 19 12.09 2.02 -3.13
CA GLU A 19 12.13 2.20 -4.58
C GLU A 19 11.19 3.31 -5.06
N GLY A 20 9.98 3.38 -4.52
CA GLY A 20 9.00 4.42 -4.85
C GLY A 20 9.50 5.81 -4.47
N LEU A 21 10.02 5.98 -3.25
CA LEU A 21 10.58 7.25 -2.78
C LEU A 21 11.79 7.70 -3.61
N LEU A 22 12.67 6.78 -3.99
CA LEU A 22 13.80 7.07 -4.85
C LEU A 22 13.33 7.49 -6.27
N LYS A 23 12.41 6.74 -6.86
CA LYS A 23 11.89 6.98 -8.21
C LYS A 23 11.13 8.30 -8.30
N SER A 24 10.37 8.67 -7.26
CA SER A 24 9.64 9.94 -7.18
C SER A 24 10.55 11.15 -7.00
N LYS A 25 11.82 10.94 -6.66
CA LYS A 25 12.78 11.99 -6.28
C LYS A 25 12.37 12.79 -5.02
N PHE A 26 11.45 12.27 -4.21
CA PHE A 26 11.08 12.88 -2.94
C PHE A 26 12.24 12.89 -1.96
N SER A 27 13.03 11.80 -1.95
CA SER A 27 14.26 11.69 -1.17
C SER A 27 15.41 11.26 -2.06
N LYS A 28 16.61 11.78 -1.77
CA LYS A 28 17.84 11.29 -2.39
C LYS A 28 18.16 9.90 -1.83
N ALA A 29 18.86 9.07 -2.59
CA ALA A 29 19.24 7.73 -2.16
C ALA A 29 19.98 7.75 -0.79
N ALA A 30 20.90 8.69 -0.59
CA ALA A 30 21.66 8.86 0.65
C ALA A 30 20.82 9.33 1.86
N GLU A 31 19.58 9.75 1.65
CA GLU A 31 18.63 10.13 2.70
C GLU A 31 17.74 8.95 3.14
N ILE A 32 17.85 7.79 2.46
CA ILE A 32 17.06 6.60 2.77
C ILE A 32 17.98 5.55 3.38
N ILE A 33 17.57 5.01 4.52
CA ILE A 33 18.22 3.88 5.19
C ILE A 33 17.19 2.76 5.28
N ILE A 34 17.54 1.54 4.87
CA ILE A 34 16.65 0.39 5.01
C ILE A 34 17.33 -0.71 5.82
N THR A 35 16.58 -1.31 6.75
CA THR A 35 17.13 -2.35 7.62
C THR A 35 16.58 -3.73 7.28
N LYS A 36 17.43 -4.75 7.40
CA LYS A 36 17.05 -6.15 7.27
C LYS A 36 18.09 -7.05 7.93
N ARG A 37 17.67 -8.10 8.65
CA ARG A 37 18.61 -9.08 9.24
C ARG A 37 19.58 -9.68 8.21
N ASN A 38 19.09 -10.07 7.05
CA ASN A 38 19.92 -10.49 5.93
C ASN A 38 20.03 -9.39 4.87
N ILE A 39 21.05 -8.54 4.98
CA ILE A 39 21.31 -7.40 4.09
C ILE A 39 21.70 -7.82 2.67
N SER A 40 22.13 -9.06 2.44
CA SER A 40 22.56 -9.52 1.12
C SER A 40 21.41 -9.45 0.10
N THR A 41 20.17 -9.56 0.56
CA THR A 41 18.96 -9.45 -0.27
C THR A 41 18.64 -8.01 -0.69
N LEU A 42 19.35 -7.01 -0.17
CA LEU A 42 19.15 -5.58 -0.46
C LEU A 42 20.26 -5.01 -1.37
N LYS A 43 21.08 -5.86 -2.02
CA LYS A 43 22.19 -5.43 -2.90
C LYS A 43 21.73 -4.43 -3.97
N SER A 44 20.61 -4.68 -4.63
CA SER A 44 20.10 -3.80 -5.68
C SER A 44 19.77 -2.38 -5.17
N LEU A 45 19.31 -2.24 -3.92
CA LEU A 45 19.07 -0.94 -3.29
C LEU A 45 20.38 -0.25 -2.92
N LYS A 46 21.38 -1.00 -2.44
CA LYS A 46 22.72 -0.49 -2.16
C LYS A 46 23.37 0.06 -3.43
N GLU A 47 23.27 -0.66 -4.55
CA GLU A 47 23.79 -0.24 -5.84
C GLU A 47 23.12 1.07 -6.35
N LYS A 48 21.87 1.31 -5.96
CA LYS A 48 21.15 2.57 -6.18
C LYS A 48 21.56 3.70 -5.21
N GLY A 49 22.49 3.44 -4.27
CA GLY A 49 23.00 4.41 -3.30
C GLY A 49 22.20 4.53 -2.00
N ILE A 50 21.23 3.65 -1.76
CA ILE A 50 20.49 3.58 -0.48
C ILE A 50 21.37 2.95 0.59
N GLU A 51 21.41 3.53 1.79
CA GLU A 51 22.13 2.96 2.93
C GLU A 51 21.39 1.70 3.44
N ILE A 52 22.09 0.58 3.54
CA ILE A 52 21.54 -0.68 4.06
C ILE A 52 22.25 -1.06 5.35
N THR A 53 21.52 -1.56 6.35
CA THR A 53 22.09 -2.02 7.62
C THR A 53 21.23 -3.13 8.24
N ASP A 54 21.79 -3.92 9.12
CA ASP A 54 21.09 -4.87 9.99
C ASP A 54 20.76 -4.29 11.37
N ASN A 55 21.26 -3.08 11.66
CA ASN A 55 21.10 -2.40 12.94
C ASN A 55 19.97 -1.34 12.88
N ASN A 56 18.83 -1.65 13.50
CA ASN A 56 17.69 -0.73 13.55
C ASN A 56 17.99 0.55 14.34
N ASN A 57 18.77 0.47 15.41
CA ASN A 57 19.11 1.62 16.27
C ASN A 57 19.96 2.64 15.52
N ASP A 58 20.94 2.19 14.74
CA ASP A 58 21.77 3.08 13.92
C ASP A 58 20.93 3.78 12.85
N ALA A 59 20.00 3.07 12.21
CA ALA A 59 19.08 3.67 11.24
C ALA A 59 18.20 4.73 11.89
N VAL A 60 17.63 4.44 13.07
CA VAL A 60 16.74 5.36 13.81
C VAL A 60 17.50 6.60 14.29
N LYS A 61 18.72 6.46 14.84
CA LYS A 61 19.54 7.60 15.29
C LYS A 61 19.80 8.61 14.18
N LYS A 62 20.08 8.10 12.98
CA LYS A 62 20.42 8.91 11.80
C LYS A 62 19.20 9.53 11.10
N SER A 63 17.98 9.20 11.50
CA SER A 63 16.77 9.53 10.72
C SER A 63 15.76 10.35 11.50
N ASN A 64 14.97 11.16 10.77
CA ASN A 64 13.88 11.97 11.30
C ASN A 64 12.54 11.25 11.17
N VAL A 65 12.38 10.43 10.13
CA VAL A 65 11.16 9.69 9.82
C VAL A 65 11.46 8.20 9.91
N ILE A 66 10.68 7.48 10.69
CA ILE A 66 10.84 6.06 10.93
C ILE A 66 9.61 5.34 10.40
N ILE A 67 9.79 4.51 9.38
CA ILE A 67 8.73 3.70 8.79
C ILE A 67 8.90 2.25 9.26
N LEU A 68 7.94 1.75 10.02
CA LEU A 68 7.89 0.34 10.44
C LEU A 68 7.24 -0.50 9.35
N ALA A 69 8.02 -1.38 8.71
CA ALA A 69 7.58 -2.27 7.63
C ALA A 69 7.93 -3.73 7.94
N VAL A 70 7.76 -4.13 9.20
CA VAL A 70 8.01 -5.48 9.72
C VAL A 70 6.73 -6.32 9.75
N LYS A 71 6.81 -7.58 10.16
CA LYS A 71 5.63 -8.41 10.38
C LYS A 71 4.91 -8.00 11.67
N PRO A 72 3.58 -8.15 11.77
CA PRO A 72 2.82 -7.75 12.96
C PRO A 72 3.40 -8.25 14.28
N PHE A 73 3.77 -9.52 14.36
CA PHE A 73 4.34 -10.15 15.57
C PHE A 73 5.74 -9.64 15.97
N GLN A 74 6.38 -8.83 15.12
CA GLN A 74 7.71 -8.25 15.38
C GLN A 74 7.64 -6.80 15.89
N VAL A 75 6.47 -6.15 15.81
CA VAL A 75 6.32 -4.72 16.10
C VAL A 75 6.76 -4.39 17.52
N GLU A 76 6.27 -5.15 18.51
CA GLU A 76 6.60 -4.93 19.92
C GLU A 76 8.10 -5.08 20.19
N GLU A 77 8.71 -6.16 19.71
CA GLU A 77 10.16 -6.40 19.83
C GLU A 77 10.98 -5.25 19.23
N VAL A 78 10.63 -4.85 18.00
CA VAL A 78 11.33 -3.79 17.27
C VAL A 78 11.17 -2.45 17.99
N LEU A 79 9.96 -2.07 18.40
CA LEU A 79 9.72 -0.83 19.12
C LEU A 79 10.47 -0.79 20.46
N ASN A 80 10.46 -1.88 21.24
CA ASN A 80 11.22 -1.98 22.48
C ASN A 80 12.73 -1.82 22.23
N GLY A 81 13.25 -2.34 21.13
CA GLY A 81 14.66 -2.22 20.75
C GLY A 81 15.06 -0.78 20.41
N ILE A 82 14.21 -0.03 19.69
CA ILE A 82 14.55 1.31 19.18
C ILE A 82 14.05 2.48 20.04
N LYS A 83 13.16 2.26 21.01
CA LYS A 83 12.48 3.34 21.77
C LYS A 83 13.41 4.32 22.47
N LYS A 84 14.63 3.90 22.83
CA LYS A 84 15.65 4.76 23.44
C LYS A 84 16.15 5.84 22.47
N ASP A 85 16.17 5.52 21.17
CA ASP A 85 16.68 6.39 20.11
C ASP A 85 15.57 7.23 19.44
N LEU A 86 14.31 7.00 19.81
CA LEU A 86 13.18 7.86 19.44
C LEU A 86 13.14 9.10 20.32
N ASN A 87 12.63 10.22 19.81
CA ASN A 87 12.39 11.47 20.54
C ASN A 87 11.20 12.24 19.94
N THR A 88 10.83 13.36 20.54
CA THR A 88 9.67 14.18 20.15
C THR A 88 9.79 14.83 18.76
N GLU A 89 11.00 14.90 18.20
CA GLU A 89 11.26 15.51 16.89
C GLU A 89 11.12 14.50 15.74
N LYS A 90 11.00 13.21 16.06
CA LYS A 90 10.88 12.15 15.05
C LYS A 90 9.42 11.84 14.75
N ILE A 91 9.18 11.36 13.54
CA ILE A 91 7.89 10.89 13.06
C ILE A 91 7.92 9.37 12.98
N LEU A 92 6.99 8.70 13.65
CA LEU A 92 6.84 7.25 13.58
C LEU A 92 5.64 6.88 12.71
N ILE A 93 5.88 6.15 11.63
CA ILE A 93 4.87 5.71 10.67
C ILE A 93 4.84 4.19 10.65
N SER A 94 3.73 3.59 11.05
CA SER A 94 3.52 2.14 10.91
C SER A 94 2.82 1.84 9.58
N VAL A 95 3.40 0.98 8.74
CA VAL A 95 2.74 0.40 7.56
C VAL A 95 2.38 -1.07 7.82
N VAL A 96 2.29 -1.45 9.09
CA VAL A 96 2.02 -2.81 9.53
C VAL A 96 0.52 -3.03 9.70
N THR A 97 0.04 -4.17 9.23
CA THR A 97 -1.34 -4.60 9.45
C THR A 97 -1.59 -4.90 10.93
N GLY A 98 -2.68 -4.40 11.49
CA GLY A 98 -2.95 -4.43 12.94
C GLY A 98 -2.10 -3.36 13.65
N GLY A 99 -1.99 -3.41 14.96
CA GLY A 99 -1.18 -2.47 15.75
C GLY A 99 -1.75 -1.04 15.76
N LEU A 100 -2.54 -0.75 16.80
CA LEU A 100 -3.15 0.57 17.00
C LEU A 100 -2.08 1.61 17.37
N ILE A 101 -2.35 2.88 17.10
CA ILE A 101 -1.48 4.00 17.53
C ILE A 101 -1.28 3.97 19.03
N ASN A 102 -2.35 3.74 19.79
CA ASN A 102 -2.26 3.66 21.26
C ASN A 102 -1.32 2.54 21.73
N GLU A 103 -1.29 1.38 21.07
CA GLU A 103 -0.36 0.29 21.40
C GLU A 103 1.09 0.71 21.16
N MET A 104 1.37 1.44 20.08
CA MET A 104 2.69 1.98 19.81
C MET A 104 3.10 3.01 20.86
N GLU A 105 2.20 3.89 21.29
CA GLU A 105 2.44 4.88 22.34
C GLU A 105 2.76 4.21 23.69
N GLU A 106 2.02 3.20 24.07
CA GLU A 106 2.25 2.45 25.32
C GLU A 106 3.64 1.81 25.37
N ILE A 107 4.15 1.36 24.22
CA ILE A 107 5.49 0.76 24.12
C ILE A 107 6.57 1.84 24.12
N VAL A 108 6.39 2.88 23.31
CA VAL A 108 7.40 3.93 23.08
C VAL A 108 7.45 4.91 24.24
N LYS A 109 6.31 5.27 24.85
CA LYS A 109 6.15 6.19 25.98
C LYS A 109 6.77 7.56 25.74
N LYS A 110 6.57 8.12 24.54
CA LYS A 110 7.03 9.46 24.16
C LYS A 110 5.93 10.22 23.46
N ASN A 111 5.80 11.51 23.78
CA ASN A 111 4.90 12.42 23.07
C ASN A 111 5.54 12.82 21.75
N MET A 112 5.21 12.12 20.68
CA MET A 112 5.72 12.34 19.33
C MET A 112 4.60 12.10 18.29
N ALA A 113 4.84 12.47 17.05
CA ALA A 113 3.86 12.25 15.97
C ALA A 113 3.80 10.77 15.56
N TYR A 114 2.63 10.15 15.71
CA TYR A 114 2.34 8.79 15.33
C TYR A 114 1.42 8.75 14.11
N PHE A 115 1.77 7.89 13.17
CA PHE A 115 0.98 7.64 11.96
C PHE A 115 0.79 6.15 11.73
N ARG A 116 -0.39 5.79 11.22
CA ARG A 116 -0.57 4.55 10.48
C ARG A 116 -0.81 4.90 9.03
N ALA A 117 -0.12 4.22 8.14
CA ALA A 117 -0.30 4.35 6.70
C ALA A 117 -0.45 2.95 6.12
N MET A 118 -1.46 2.76 5.28
CA MET A 118 -1.72 1.47 4.63
C MET A 118 -1.58 1.63 3.12
N PRO A 119 -0.34 1.58 2.60
CA PRO A 119 -0.07 1.51 1.17
C PRO A 119 -0.26 0.07 0.66
N ASN A 120 -0.14 -0.09 -0.65
CA ASN A 120 0.00 -1.40 -1.28
C ASN A 120 1.31 -1.50 -2.09
N THR A 121 1.59 -2.67 -2.65
CA THR A 121 2.86 -2.93 -3.35
C THR A 121 3.04 -2.12 -4.65
N ALA A 122 1.97 -1.53 -5.20
CA ALA A 122 2.06 -0.64 -6.35
C ALA A 122 2.80 0.68 -6.04
N ILE A 123 3.20 0.90 -4.78
CA ILE A 123 4.06 2.02 -4.37
C ILE A 123 5.40 2.04 -5.15
N ALA A 124 5.94 0.87 -5.50
CA ALA A 124 7.17 0.74 -6.28
C ALA A 124 7.08 1.38 -7.69
N ILE A 125 5.87 1.50 -8.22
CA ILE A 125 5.59 2.13 -9.53
C ILE A 125 4.81 3.44 -9.40
N GLN A 126 4.73 4.01 -8.19
CA GLN A 126 4.04 5.27 -7.88
C GLN A 126 2.51 5.24 -8.16
N GLN A 127 1.90 4.09 -7.97
CA GLN A 127 0.46 3.83 -8.19
C GLN A 127 -0.23 3.26 -6.94
N SER A 128 0.30 3.56 -5.76
CA SER A 128 -0.33 3.09 -4.51
C SER A 128 -1.62 3.85 -4.22
N MET A 129 -2.57 3.19 -3.59
CA MET A 129 -3.58 3.84 -2.76
C MET A 129 -3.11 3.71 -1.31
N THR A 130 -2.88 4.84 -0.63
CA THR A 130 -2.42 4.86 0.76
C THR A 130 -3.47 5.52 1.65
N CYS A 131 -4.01 4.77 2.60
CA CYS A 131 -4.88 5.30 3.65
C CYS A 131 -4.03 5.69 4.86
N ILE A 132 -4.26 6.88 5.43
CA ILE A 132 -3.44 7.44 6.52
C ILE A 132 -4.34 7.90 7.67
N CYS A 133 -3.93 7.63 8.89
CA CYS A 133 -4.42 8.29 10.09
C CYS A 133 -3.24 8.71 10.97
N SER A 134 -3.48 9.66 11.88
CA SER A 134 -2.44 10.20 12.76
C SER A 134 -2.99 10.55 14.14
N LYS A 135 -2.06 10.62 15.11
CA LYS A 135 -2.30 11.15 16.46
C LYS A 135 -1.10 12.01 16.86
N ASP A 136 -1.36 13.07 17.63
CA ASP A 136 -0.36 14.01 18.18
C ASP A 136 0.57 14.63 17.11
N ALA A 137 0.05 14.82 15.90
CA ALA A 137 0.78 15.40 14.78
C ALA A 137 0.29 16.83 14.50
N ASP A 138 1.21 17.76 14.38
CA ASP A 138 0.91 19.12 13.93
C ASP A 138 0.57 19.17 12.43
N PRO A 139 -0.10 20.23 11.94
CA PRO A 139 -0.51 20.34 10.54
C PRO A 139 0.64 20.24 9.54
N ALA A 140 1.85 20.72 9.87
CA ALA A 140 3.00 20.68 8.99
C ALA A 140 3.53 19.23 8.87
N THR A 141 3.54 18.49 9.97
CA THR A 141 3.91 17.07 10.00
C THR A 141 2.89 16.21 9.24
N ILE A 142 1.58 16.46 9.42
CA ILE A 142 0.52 15.79 8.64
C ILE A 142 0.71 16.06 7.15
N LYS A 143 0.92 17.33 6.78
CA LYS A 143 1.19 17.68 5.38
C LYS A 143 2.42 16.97 4.83
N TYR A 144 3.52 16.93 5.58
CA TYR A 144 4.73 16.24 5.15
C TYR A 144 4.51 14.75 4.87
N VAL A 145 3.80 14.05 5.75
CA VAL A 145 3.50 12.60 5.58
C VAL A 145 2.57 12.39 4.39
N ASN A 146 1.55 13.25 4.22
CA ASN A 146 0.68 13.20 3.04
C ASN A 146 1.47 13.45 1.75
N ASP A 147 2.33 14.47 1.71
CA ASP A 147 3.17 14.79 0.56
C ASP A 147 4.11 13.60 0.23
N LEU A 148 4.72 12.98 1.25
CA LEU A 148 5.57 11.81 1.11
C LEU A 148 4.84 10.68 0.37
N PHE A 149 3.66 10.27 0.85
CA PHE A 149 2.90 9.18 0.22
C PHE A 149 2.23 9.60 -1.09
N SER A 150 1.90 10.89 -1.28
CA SER A 150 1.34 11.41 -2.54
C SER A 150 2.34 11.32 -3.71
N THR A 151 3.64 11.31 -3.44
CA THR A 151 4.65 11.13 -4.49
C THR A 151 4.72 9.70 -5.01
N VAL A 152 4.14 8.76 -4.29
CA VAL A 152 4.18 7.33 -4.62
C VAL A 152 2.79 6.73 -4.87
N GLY A 153 1.77 7.60 -5.04
CA GLY A 153 0.40 7.21 -5.37
C GLY A 153 -0.64 8.21 -4.89
N LYS A 154 -1.87 7.77 -4.71
CA LYS A 154 -2.96 8.56 -4.13
C LYS A 154 -3.02 8.35 -2.62
N VAL A 155 -3.46 9.39 -1.90
CA VAL A 155 -3.57 9.38 -0.44
C VAL A 155 -5.00 9.76 -0.04
N VAL A 156 -5.51 9.11 1.00
CA VAL A 156 -6.74 9.51 1.69
C VAL A 156 -6.51 9.45 3.20
N THR A 157 -6.93 10.49 3.90
CA THR A 157 -6.94 10.50 5.36
C THR A 157 -8.26 9.91 5.85
N ILE A 158 -8.18 8.99 6.81
CA ILE A 158 -9.33 8.27 7.37
C ILE A 158 -9.25 8.23 8.90
N ASP A 159 -10.35 7.93 9.56
CA ASP A 159 -10.34 7.57 10.98
C ASP A 159 -9.56 6.27 11.20
N GLU A 160 -8.83 6.15 12.31
CA GLU A 160 -8.09 4.94 12.65
C GLU A 160 -8.97 3.68 12.70
N LYS A 161 -10.23 3.81 13.18
CA LYS A 161 -11.21 2.71 13.22
C LYS A 161 -11.52 2.07 11.85
N LEU A 162 -11.21 2.77 10.75
CA LEU A 162 -11.40 2.27 9.38
C LEU A 162 -10.13 1.66 8.80
N MET A 163 -9.01 1.62 9.54
CA MET A 163 -7.73 1.17 8.99
C MET A 163 -7.74 -0.33 8.61
N GLU A 164 -8.46 -1.17 9.34
CA GLU A 164 -8.62 -2.59 8.99
C GLU A 164 -9.43 -2.75 7.70
N ALA A 165 -10.52 -1.99 7.55
CA ALA A 165 -11.31 -1.96 6.30
C ALA A 165 -10.47 -1.43 5.12
N ALA A 166 -9.68 -0.38 5.34
CA ALA A 166 -8.74 0.16 4.35
C ALA A 166 -7.68 -0.88 3.97
N THR A 167 -7.18 -1.67 4.92
CA THR A 167 -6.25 -2.77 4.63
C THR A 167 -6.86 -3.77 3.65
N ILE A 168 -8.13 -4.15 3.85
CA ILE A 168 -8.79 -5.10 2.94
C ILE A 168 -9.04 -4.47 1.57
N LEU A 169 -9.55 -3.24 1.53
CA LEU A 169 -9.94 -2.61 0.27
C LEU A 169 -8.72 -2.16 -0.56
N ALA A 170 -7.71 -1.55 0.07
CA ALA A 170 -6.57 -0.98 -0.63
C ALA A 170 -5.39 -1.96 -0.77
N ALA A 171 -4.98 -2.64 0.31
CA ALA A 171 -3.83 -3.54 0.26
C ALA A 171 -4.20 -4.92 -0.29
N CYS A 172 -5.20 -5.59 0.27
CA CYS A 172 -5.69 -6.89 -0.24
C CYS A 172 -6.39 -6.73 -1.60
N GLY A 173 -7.05 -5.62 -1.85
CA GLY A 173 -7.73 -5.29 -3.10
C GLY A 173 -6.83 -5.44 -4.33
N THR A 174 -5.54 -5.18 -4.21
CA THR A 174 -4.55 -5.44 -5.27
C THR A 174 -4.57 -6.92 -5.72
N ALA A 175 -4.66 -7.86 -4.77
CA ALA A 175 -4.73 -9.29 -5.10
C ALA A 175 -6.07 -9.66 -5.75
N TYR A 176 -7.19 -9.04 -5.33
CA TYR A 176 -8.49 -9.27 -5.94
C TYR A 176 -8.54 -8.76 -7.38
N ALA A 177 -8.01 -7.56 -7.63
CA ALA A 177 -7.87 -7.01 -8.97
C ALA A 177 -7.00 -7.90 -9.87
N MET A 178 -5.86 -8.40 -9.36
CA MET A 178 -5.01 -9.33 -10.10
C MET A 178 -5.71 -10.66 -10.38
N ARG A 179 -6.55 -11.16 -9.47
CA ARG A 179 -7.36 -12.36 -9.71
C ARG A 179 -8.38 -12.14 -10.83
N TYR A 180 -9.04 -10.98 -10.86
CA TYR A 180 -9.91 -10.58 -11.96
C TYR A 180 -9.16 -10.51 -13.30
N ILE A 181 -8.01 -9.80 -13.33
CA ILE A 181 -7.16 -9.72 -14.53
C ILE A 181 -6.75 -11.13 -15.01
N ARG A 182 -6.37 -12.03 -14.08
CA ARG A 182 -6.01 -13.40 -14.42
C ARG A 182 -7.15 -14.17 -15.07
N ALA A 183 -8.38 -14.02 -14.57
CA ALA A 183 -9.56 -14.63 -15.17
C ALA A 183 -9.81 -14.08 -16.59
N ASN A 184 -9.67 -12.76 -16.80
CA ASN A 184 -9.76 -12.17 -18.15
C ASN A 184 -8.73 -12.74 -19.12
N ILE A 185 -7.47 -12.92 -18.67
CA ILE A 185 -6.42 -13.52 -19.49
C ILE A 185 -6.82 -14.95 -19.89
N GLN A 186 -7.33 -15.74 -18.94
CA GLN A 186 -7.76 -17.13 -19.22
C GLN A 186 -8.91 -17.17 -20.22
N GLY A 187 -9.93 -16.31 -20.05
CA GLY A 187 -11.02 -16.17 -21.02
C GLY A 187 -10.52 -15.71 -22.39
N GLY A 188 -9.58 -14.76 -22.43
CA GLY A 188 -8.95 -14.31 -23.68
C GLY A 188 -8.25 -15.43 -24.44
N ILE A 189 -7.55 -16.32 -23.72
CA ILE A 189 -6.92 -17.50 -24.30
C ILE A 189 -7.96 -18.49 -24.85
N GLU A 190 -9.04 -18.71 -24.10
CA GLU A 190 -10.12 -19.61 -24.49
C GLU A 190 -10.82 -19.18 -25.77
N ILE A 191 -10.94 -17.86 -25.99
CA ILE A 191 -11.55 -17.31 -27.23
C ILE A 191 -10.54 -17.08 -28.37
N GLY A 192 -9.25 -17.51 -28.21
CA GLY A 192 -8.29 -17.62 -29.31
C GLY A 192 -7.08 -16.68 -29.28
N PHE A 193 -6.90 -15.85 -28.26
CA PHE A 193 -5.68 -15.03 -28.11
C PHE A 193 -4.51 -15.87 -27.58
N ASP A 194 -3.29 -15.56 -28.00
CA ASP A 194 -2.10 -16.04 -27.30
C ASP A 194 -1.98 -15.38 -25.91
N ALA A 195 -1.26 -16.04 -24.99
CA ALA A 195 -1.17 -15.62 -23.58
C ALA A 195 -0.56 -14.19 -23.40
N SER A 196 0.38 -13.80 -24.24
CA SER A 196 1.02 -12.48 -24.18
C SER A 196 0.05 -11.38 -24.57
N THR A 197 -0.63 -11.56 -25.69
CA THR A 197 -1.65 -10.62 -26.21
C THR A 197 -2.83 -10.52 -25.25
N ALA A 198 -3.36 -11.65 -24.76
CA ALA A 198 -4.44 -11.66 -23.76
C ALA A 198 -4.03 -10.92 -22.48
N SER A 199 -2.79 -11.09 -22.01
CA SER A 199 -2.28 -10.41 -20.83
C SER A 199 -2.22 -8.89 -21.00
N LEU A 200 -1.72 -8.42 -22.13
CA LEU A 200 -1.64 -6.98 -22.45
C LEU A 200 -3.05 -6.36 -22.53
N ILE A 201 -3.95 -7.00 -23.28
CA ILE A 201 -5.33 -6.51 -23.45
C ILE A 201 -6.04 -6.43 -22.11
N ALA A 202 -6.04 -7.51 -21.33
CA ALA A 202 -6.73 -7.57 -20.03
C ALA A 202 -6.21 -6.51 -19.05
N ALA A 203 -4.89 -6.38 -18.91
CA ALA A 203 -4.29 -5.41 -17.99
C ALA A 203 -4.58 -3.96 -18.42
N GLN A 204 -4.45 -3.64 -19.70
CA GLN A 204 -4.71 -2.28 -20.20
C GLN A 204 -6.19 -1.91 -20.13
N THR A 205 -7.09 -2.85 -20.39
CA THR A 205 -8.55 -2.62 -20.28
C THR A 205 -8.95 -2.31 -18.84
N VAL A 206 -8.47 -3.09 -17.86
CA VAL A 206 -8.76 -2.84 -16.44
C VAL A 206 -8.18 -1.50 -15.98
N LYS A 207 -6.97 -1.17 -16.40
CA LYS A 207 -6.37 0.14 -16.15
C LYS A 207 -7.24 1.26 -16.71
N GLY A 208 -7.71 1.14 -17.96
CA GLY A 208 -8.57 2.14 -18.59
C GLY A 208 -9.90 2.32 -17.86
N ALA A 209 -10.53 1.22 -17.45
CA ALA A 209 -11.78 1.28 -16.68
C ALA A 209 -11.61 1.98 -15.34
N ALA A 210 -10.53 1.68 -14.60
CA ALA A 210 -10.21 2.35 -13.34
C ALA A 210 -9.94 3.87 -13.55
N GLU A 211 -9.19 4.23 -14.60
CA GLU A 211 -8.90 5.63 -14.91
C GLU A 211 -10.16 6.42 -15.30
N LEU A 212 -11.12 5.82 -16.02
CA LEU A 212 -12.39 6.47 -16.32
C LEU A 212 -13.12 6.89 -15.04
N LEU A 213 -13.18 6.04 -14.03
CA LEU A 213 -13.83 6.36 -12.75
C LEU A 213 -13.05 7.43 -11.98
N LEU A 214 -11.70 7.32 -11.93
CA LEU A 214 -10.84 8.27 -11.20
C LEU A 214 -10.86 9.68 -11.82
N GLN A 215 -10.96 9.79 -13.14
CA GLN A 215 -10.94 11.07 -13.83
C GLN A 215 -12.32 11.72 -13.96
N LYS A 216 -13.36 10.92 -14.17
CA LYS A 216 -14.72 11.45 -14.38
C LYS A 216 -15.53 11.54 -13.10
N GLY A 217 -15.22 10.73 -12.09
CA GLY A 217 -16.02 10.62 -10.86
C GLY A 217 -17.44 10.04 -11.09
N SER A 218 -17.65 9.38 -12.25
CA SER A 218 -18.95 8.78 -12.60
C SER A 218 -19.22 7.54 -11.73
N HIS A 219 -20.47 7.24 -11.51
CA HIS A 219 -20.85 5.95 -10.92
C HIS A 219 -20.50 4.80 -11.88
N PRO A 220 -19.97 3.65 -11.39
CA PRO A 220 -19.57 2.52 -12.24
C PRO A 220 -20.67 2.07 -13.21
N GLU A 221 -21.92 1.96 -12.76
CA GLU A 221 -23.04 1.54 -13.61
C GLU A 221 -23.27 2.49 -14.79
N GLN A 222 -23.05 3.80 -14.61
CA GLN A 222 -23.16 4.77 -15.72
C GLN A 222 -22.11 4.54 -16.81
N GLU A 223 -20.91 4.11 -16.44
CA GLU A 223 -19.86 3.78 -17.42
C GLU A 223 -20.10 2.40 -18.05
N ILE A 224 -20.69 1.44 -17.32
CA ILE A 224 -21.13 0.14 -17.85
C ILE A 224 -22.23 0.33 -18.90
N ASP A 225 -23.24 1.15 -18.63
CA ASP A 225 -24.33 1.42 -19.56
C ASP A 225 -23.85 1.98 -20.90
N LYS A 226 -22.81 2.83 -20.89
CA LYS A 226 -22.22 3.41 -22.12
C LYS A 226 -21.60 2.37 -23.06
N VAL A 227 -21.15 1.24 -22.54
CA VAL A 227 -20.55 0.16 -23.33
C VAL A 227 -21.49 -1.02 -23.53
N THR A 228 -22.77 -0.87 -23.10
CA THR A 228 -23.79 -1.90 -23.18
C THR A 228 -24.86 -1.50 -24.20
N THR A 229 -24.99 -2.28 -25.27
CA THR A 229 -25.96 -2.02 -26.33
C THR A 229 -27.07 -3.09 -26.36
N PRO A 230 -28.28 -2.75 -26.86
CA PRO A 230 -29.36 -3.74 -26.99
C PRO A 230 -28.92 -4.95 -27.82
N LYS A 231 -29.12 -6.17 -27.28
CA LYS A 231 -28.68 -7.45 -27.86
C LYS A 231 -27.16 -7.58 -28.09
N GLY A 232 -26.35 -6.72 -27.44
CA GLY A 232 -24.90 -6.73 -27.58
C GLY A 232 -24.24 -7.87 -26.82
N CYS A 233 -22.98 -8.16 -27.15
CA CYS A 233 -22.17 -9.19 -26.46
C CYS A 233 -21.86 -8.79 -25.01
N THR A 234 -21.74 -7.49 -24.73
CA THR A 234 -21.44 -6.98 -23.38
C THR A 234 -22.54 -7.35 -22.39
N ILE A 235 -23.81 -7.07 -22.72
CA ILE A 235 -24.93 -7.40 -21.80
C ILE A 235 -25.06 -8.92 -21.59
N ALA A 236 -24.81 -9.73 -22.63
CA ALA A 236 -24.86 -11.18 -22.49
C ALA A 236 -23.77 -11.69 -21.54
N GLY A 237 -22.55 -11.17 -21.66
CA GLY A 237 -21.44 -11.51 -20.76
C GLY A 237 -21.68 -11.05 -19.32
N LEU A 238 -22.17 -9.82 -19.11
CA LEU A 238 -22.49 -9.29 -17.78
C LEU A 238 -23.56 -10.14 -17.07
N ASN A 239 -24.64 -10.46 -17.79
CA ASN A 239 -25.72 -11.28 -17.22
C ASN A 239 -25.21 -12.69 -16.84
N GLU A 240 -24.38 -13.33 -17.67
CA GLU A 240 -23.80 -14.63 -17.34
C GLU A 240 -22.89 -14.54 -16.11
N MET A 241 -22.01 -13.52 -16.02
CA MET A 241 -21.17 -13.32 -14.85
C MET A 241 -21.99 -13.12 -13.56
N GLU A 242 -23.07 -12.32 -13.60
CA GLU A 242 -23.95 -12.12 -12.44
C GLU A 242 -24.74 -13.40 -12.11
N HIS A 243 -25.19 -14.15 -13.11
CA HIS A 243 -25.84 -15.45 -12.89
C HIS A 243 -24.92 -16.45 -12.15
N GLN A 244 -23.62 -16.41 -12.45
CA GLN A 244 -22.61 -17.20 -11.75
C GLN A 244 -22.17 -16.58 -10.41
N GLY A 245 -22.77 -15.46 -10.00
CA GLY A 245 -22.56 -14.83 -8.68
C GLY A 245 -21.29 -13.99 -8.57
N PHE A 246 -20.83 -13.37 -9.64
CA PHE A 246 -19.59 -12.57 -9.68
C PHE A 246 -19.54 -11.51 -8.59
N SER A 247 -20.50 -10.59 -8.56
CA SER A 247 -20.55 -9.52 -7.56
C SER A 247 -20.65 -10.07 -6.14
N SER A 248 -21.52 -11.07 -5.93
CA SER A 248 -21.72 -11.67 -4.60
C SER A 248 -20.48 -12.39 -4.09
N SER A 249 -19.73 -13.06 -4.95
CA SER A 249 -18.49 -13.75 -4.56
C SER A 249 -17.39 -12.77 -4.13
N LEU A 250 -17.24 -11.66 -4.87
CA LEU A 250 -16.28 -10.61 -4.55
C LEU A 250 -16.63 -9.93 -3.21
N ILE A 251 -17.89 -9.53 -3.01
CA ILE A 251 -18.37 -8.91 -1.77
C ILE A 251 -18.13 -9.83 -0.57
N ARG A 252 -18.52 -11.12 -0.70
CA ARG A 252 -18.28 -12.11 0.37
C ARG A 252 -16.81 -12.32 0.67
N GLY A 253 -15.95 -12.33 -0.35
CA GLY A 253 -14.50 -12.44 -0.20
C GLY A 253 -13.91 -11.25 0.59
N ILE A 254 -14.35 -10.02 0.28
CA ILE A 254 -13.97 -8.80 1.00
C ILE A 254 -14.41 -8.89 2.47
N VAL A 255 -15.69 -9.24 2.72
CA VAL A 255 -16.25 -9.35 4.08
C VAL A 255 -15.56 -10.46 4.87
N ALA A 256 -15.30 -11.62 4.27
CA ALA A 256 -14.57 -12.71 4.93
C ALA A 256 -13.15 -12.30 5.33
N SER A 257 -12.46 -11.55 4.46
CA SER A 257 -11.13 -11.02 4.76
C SER A 257 -11.17 -9.99 5.89
N TYR A 258 -12.21 -9.13 5.92
CA TYR A 258 -12.40 -8.17 7.00
C TYR A 258 -12.63 -8.85 8.35
N LYS A 259 -13.53 -9.83 8.43
CA LYS A 259 -13.76 -10.61 9.66
C LYS A 259 -12.50 -11.29 10.17
N LYS A 260 -11.64 -11.78 9.27
CA LYS A 260 -10.37 -12.40 9.62
C LYS A 260 -9.38 -11.45 10.28
N ILE A 261 -9.36 -10.17 9.88
CA ILE A 261 -8.43 -9.16 10.40
C ILE A 261 -8.99 -8.48 11.66
N ALA A 262 -10.31 -8.22 11.69
CA ALA A 262 -10.99 -7.60 12.81
C ALA A 262 -11.08 -8.54 14.04
N LYS A 263 -10.74 -9.81 13.88
CA LYS A 263 -10.85 -10.86 14.94
C LYS A 263 -12.29 -11.06 15.47
N ASP A 264 -13.29 -10.74 14.63
CA ASP A 264 -14.69 -11.01 14.90
C ASP A 264 -15.07 -12.47 14.54
#